data_8fcc5ebc2dd7377ca35e0cc42aa694b8
#
_entry.id   8fcc5ebc2dd7377ca35e0cc42aa694b8
#
_cell.length_a   1.000
_cell.length_b   1.000
_cell.length_c   1.000
_cell.angle_alpha   90.00
_cell.angle_beta   90.00
_cell.angle_gamma   90.00
#
_symmetry.space_group_name_H-M   'P 1'
#
loop_
_entity.id
_entity.type
_entity.pdbx_description
1 polymer ?
#
loop_
_entity_poly.entity_id
_entity_poly.type
_entity_poly.pdbx_seq_one_letter_code
_entity_poly.pdbx_strand_id
1 'polypeptide(L)'
;MLKEYSEEKGKLSSYIPWICLIDKGVVLNKNGTLQKTLKYRGYDLDSSTVYELKNINAKLNDVIKRLGQGWSLNVEARRKRCTDYIEAKNEILAIDIIEKERKLNFLENEHFESEYYLTIVQLIPTDNSKKVGEIFLEYAKKSEILDKTLENFNKEFKKILNLFKEIFLEVTELDDEETYTYLHSCVSTKTDKVVVPEIPYAMANYLCDSDLVGGLKPKLRGKEIRCISIQGFPNYTVPGFFDVLNRLNIPYRWITRFLMLSKLEALSKMERKYKNIFSQRLSLFQRVYAELTGEKEENSRKLNEDALNKANEVRTQIALTTGDYVSQGFYTCTLIVDGDSIDEVEERVDVISKTINNMGFITIEESINSVEAFLGSIPGNITNNIRMPILNTITLSHLLPVSSVWGGDSWNKHLNVPPLIYTKTKGSTPFRFNIHIEDIGHSAIVGPTGYGKSVLLGLIASSFMKYKD
;
A
#
# COMPACT_ATOMS: atom_id res chain seq x y z
N MET A 1 28.51 -10.16 19.83
CA MET A 1 27.05 -10.24 19.67
C MET A 1 26.45 -10.28 21.05
N LEU A 2 25.69 -9.27 21.44
CA LEU A 2 24.96 -9.30 22.70
C LEU A 2 23.98 -10.48 22.62
N LYS A 3 23.90 -11.32 23.69
CA LYS A 3 22.98 -12.47 23.72
C LYS A 3 21.52 -12.10 23.42
N GLU A 4 21.16 -10.85 23.70
CA GLU A 4 19.83 -10.28 23.45
C GLU A 4 19.47 -10.13 21.96
N TYR A 5 20.47 -10.12 21.07
CA TYR A 5 20.32 -10.05 19.62
C TYR A 5 20.58 -11.40 18.93
N SER A 6 20.77 -12.49 19.70
CA SER A 6 20.87 -13.82 19.09
C SER A 6 19.51 -14.20 18.52
N GLU A 7 19.47 -14.46 17.22
CA GLU A 7 18.27 -14.93 16.52
C GLU A 7 17.86 -16.30 17.09
N GLU A 8 16.74 -16.34 17.79
CA GLU A 8 16.10 -17.61 18.11
C GLU A 8 15.44 -18.12 16.84
N LYS A 9 16.05 -19.12 16.21
CA LYS A 9 15.49 -19.75 14.99
C LYS A 9 14.06 -20.22 15.26
N GLY A 10 13.15 -19.82 14.39
CA GLY A 10 11.74 -20.24 14.43
C GLY A 10 10.76 -19.20 15.01
N LYS A 11 11.22 -18.10 15.60
CA LYS A 11 10.34 -17.00 16.00
C LYS A 11 10.10 -16.03 14.84
N LEU A 12 8.90 -15.44 14.76
CA LEU A 12 8.56 -14.44 13.74
C LEU A 12 9.57 -13.30 13.73
N SER A 13 10.00 -12.80 14.88
CA SER A 13 10.95 -11.70 15.02
C SER A 13 12.28 -11.92 14.30
N SER A 14 12.71 -13.19 14.11
CA SER A 14 13.95 -13.49 13.36
C SER A 14 13.84 -13.15 11.87
N TYR A 15 12.63 -13.20 11.30
CA TYR A 15 12.34 -12.90 9.90
C TYR A 15 11.99 -11.43 9.63
N ILE A 16 11.71 -10.66 10.69
CA ILE A 16 11.37 -9.26 10.59
C ILE A 16 12.61 -8.41 10.40
N PRO A 17 12.61 -7.45 9.44
CA PRO A 17 13.81 -6.71 9.08
C PRO A 17 14.23 -5.66 10.10
N TRP A 18 13.36 -5.15 10.96
CA TRP A 18 13.58 -3.98 11.79
C TRP A 18 14.52 -4.23 12.97
N ILE A 19 15.51 -3.34 13.18
CA ILE A 19 16.37 -3.35 14.35
C ILE A 19 15.90 -2.32 15.38
N CYS A 20 15.91 -1.01 14.99
CA CYS A 20 15.60 0.09 15.89
C CYS A 20 15.32 1.38 15.12
N LEU A 21 14.80 2.39 15.84
CA LEU A 21 14.82 3.78 15.38
C LEU A 21 16.23 4.36 15.57
N ILE A 22 16.69 5.10 14.57
CA ILE A 22 17.99 5.81 14.59
C ILE A 22 17.82 7.33 14.46
N ASP A 23 16.64 7.78 14.03
CA ASP A 23 16.21 9.18 13.97
C ASP A 23 14.68 9.18 13.98
N LYS A 24 14.06 10.37 14.05
CA LYS A 24 12.62 10.54 14.11
C LYS A 24 11.91 9.83 12.94
N GLY A 25 11.20 8.74 13.27
CA GLY A 25 10.50 7.87 12.32
C GLY A 25 11.41 7.10 11.35
N VAL A 26 12.74 7.14 11.52
CA VAL A 26 13.71 6.43 10.66
C VAL A 26 14.11 5.11 11.29
N VAL A 27 13.79 4.01 10.62
CA VAL A 27 14.10 2.65 11.07
C VAL A 27 15.32 2.11 10.34
N LEU A 28 16.26 1.58 11.10
CA LEU A 28 17.37 0.79 10.59
C LEU A 28 16.95 -0.68 10.51
N ASN A 29 17.19 -1.31 9.37
CA ASN A 29 16.92 -2.71 9.13
C ASN A 29 18.17 -3.59 9.31
N LYS A 30 17.97 -4.90 9.56
CA LYS A 30 19.02 -5.92 9.77
C LYS A 30 20.03 -6.01 8.62
N ASN A 31 19.58 -5.72 7.40
CA ASN A 31 20.41 -5.69 6.19
C ASN A 31 21.10 -4.33 5.97
N GLY A 32 21.04 -3.42 6.93
CA GLY A 32 21.64 -2.10 6.87
C GLY A 32 20.83 -1.07 6.09
N THR A 33 19.67 -1.42 5.52
CA THR A 33 18.81 -0.46 4.81
C THR A 33 18.10 0.48 5.78
N LEU A 34 17.83 1.71 5.34
CA LEU A 34 17.05 2.70 6.07
C LEU A 34 15.67 2.81 5.49
N GLN A 35 14.65 2.93 6.35
CA GLN A 35 13.28 3.16 5.91
C GLN A 35 12.60 4.24 6.73
N LYS A 36 11.66 4.93 6.08
CA LYS A 36 10.76 5.89 6.72
C LYS A 36 9.38 5.80 6.07
N THR A 37 8.34 5.96 6.88
CA THR A 37 6.96 5.78 6.44
C THR A 37 6.22 7.10 6.46
N LEU A 38 5.40 7.31 5.42
CA LEU A 38 4.46 8.40 5.28
C LEU A 38 3.05 7.84 5.39
N LYS A 39 2.16 8.58 6.01
CA LYS A 39 0.70 8.40 5.88
C LYS A 39 0.21 9.42 4.86
N TYR A 40 -0.65 9.00 3.93
CA TYR A 40 -1.16 9.90 2.91
C TYR A 40 -2.66 9.71 2.68
N ARG A 41 -3.28 10.74 2.15
CA ARG A 41 -4.65 10.70 1.62
C ARG A 41 -4.62 11.07 0.15
N GLY A 42 -5.09 10.15 -0.67
CA GLY A 42 -5.27 10.37 -2.09
C GLY A 42 -6.45 11.27 -2.41
N TYR A 43 -6.71 11.43 -3.69
CA TYR A 43 -7.87 12.18 -4.17
C TYR A 43 -9.17 11.43 -3.86
N ASP A 44 -10.25 12.19 -3.72
CA ASP A 44 -11.55 11.56 -3.46
C ASP A 44 -12.04 10.81 -4.69
N LEU A 45 -12.38 9.53 -4.47
CA LEU A 45 -12.78 8.60 -5.53
C LEU A 45 -14.08 9.01 -6.24
N ASP A 46 -15.01 9.59 -5.50
CA ASP A 46 -16.37 9.87 -6.00
C ASP A 46 -16.48 11.26 -6.66
N SER A 47 -15.56 12.19 -6.41
CA SER A 47 -15.57 13.56 -6.93
C SER A 47 -14.51 13.85 -8.00
N SER A 48 -13.48 13.00 -8.12
CA SER A 48 -12.39 13.22 -9.08
C SER A 48 -12.79 12.90 -10.52
N THR A 49 -12.37 13.76 -11.43
CA THR A 49 -12.56 13.55 -12.87
C THR A 49 -11.48 12.62 -13.45
N VAL A 50 -11.81 11.97 -14.58
CA VAL A 50 -10.85 11.13 -15.32
C VAL A 50 -9.59 11.91 -15.72
N TYR A 51 -9.73 13.20 -16.01
CA TYR A 51 -8.60 14.07 -16.36
C TYR A 51 -7.67 14.30 -15.17
N GLU A 52 -8.22 14.57 -13.99
CA GLU A 52 -7.44 14.72 -12.75
C GLU A 52 -6.69 13.44 -12.43
N LEU A 53 -7.34 12.28 -12.50
CA LEU A 53 -6.68 10.98 -12.28
C LEU A 53 -5.51 10.74 -13.25
N LYS A 54 -5.66 11.09 -14.54
CA LYS A 54 -4.58 10.99 -15.52
C LYS A 54 -3.40 11.89 -15.17
N ASN A 55 -3.68 13.14 -14.76
CA ASN A 55 -2.63 14.09 -14.36
C ASN A 55 -1.87 13.61 -13.10
N ILE A 56 -2.60 13.09 -12.12
CA ILE A 56 -2.00 12.51 -10.90
C ILE A 56 -1.06 11.38 -11.26
N ASN A 57 -1.51 10.46 -12.11
CA ASN A 57 -0.70 9.32 -12.52
C ASN A 57 0.55 9.74 -13.31
N ALA A 58 0.45 10.75 -14.18
CA ALA A 58 1.62 11.29 -14.88
C ALA A 58 2.64 11.88 -13.89
N LYS A 59 2.16 12.70 -12.93
CA LYS A 59 3.03 13.25 -11.86
C LYS A 59 3.64 12.15 -11.01
N LEU A 60 2.86 11.13 -10.64
CA LEU A 60 3.33 10.00 -9.84
C LEU A 60 4.42 9.20 -10.57
N ASN A 61 4.24 8.92 -11.86
CA ASN A 61 5.29 8.34 -12.70
C ASN A 61 6.57 9.18 -12.67
N ASP A 62 6.45 10.50 -12.81
CA ASP A 62 7.59 11.42 -12.80
C ASP A 62 8.33 11.46 -11.45
N VAL A 63 7.61 11.31 -10.35
CA VAL A 63 8.22 11.23 -9.01
C VAL A 63 8.92 9.88 -8.82
N ILE A 64 8.22 8.77 -9.13
CA ILE A 64 8.77 7.43 -8.91
C ILE A 64 10.02 7.20 -9.79
N LYS A 65 10.02 7.61 -11.05
CA LYS A 65 11.19 7.42 -11.91
C LYS A 65 12.44 8.18 -11.45
N ARG A 66 12.27 9.28 -10.65
CA ARG A 66 13.39 10.06 -10.07
C ARG A 66 14.07 9.36 -8.90
N LEU A 67 13.41 8.40 -8.25
CA LEU A 67 14.01 7.65 -7.14
C LEU A 67 15.26 6.90 -7.58
N GLY A 68 15.23 6.29 -8.79
CA GLY A 68 16.39 5.60 -9.35
C GLY A 68 16.77 4.31 -8.61
N GLN A 69 17.93 3.77 -8.97
CA GLN A 69 18.49 2.57 -8.35
C GLN A 69 18.81 2.80 -6.87
N GLY A 70 18.62 1.77 -6.06
CA GLY A 70 18.89 1.83 -4.62
C GLY A 70 17.71 2.27 -3.78
N TRP A 71 16.52 2.38 -4.38
CA TRP A 71 15.29 2.67 -3.67
C TRP A 71 14.24 1.58 -3.86
N SER A 72 13.45 1.38 -2.83
CA SER A 72 12.25 0.55 -2.86
C SER A 72 11.08 1.31 -2.25
N LEU A 73 9.91 1.10 -2.84
CA LEU A 73 8.64 1.61 -2.32
C LEU A 73 7.81 0.45 -1.80
N ASN A 74 7.23 0.60 -0.62
CA ASN A 74 6.17 -0.26 -0.10
C ASN A 74 4.94 0.63 0.10
N VAL A 75 3.91 0.42 -0.70
CA VAL A 75 2.65 1.17 -0.62
C VAL A 75 1.59 0.24 -0.08
N GLU A 76 0.94 0.63 1.00
CA GLU A 76 -0.12 -0.15 1.63
C GLU A 76 -1.42 0.63 1.66
N ALA A 77 -2.51 -0.01 1.18
CA ALA A 77 -3.87 0.38 1.49
C ALA A 77 -4.43 -0.62 2.50
N ARG A 78 -4.80 -0.13 3.66
CA ARG A 78 -5.36 -0.93 4.75
C ARG A 78 -6.81 -0.58 4.97
N ARG A 79 -7.69 -1.52 4.71
CA ARG A 79 -9.10 -1.39 5.02
C ARG A 79 -9.41 -2.09 6.33
N LYS A 80 -9.97 -1.35 7.28
CA LYS A 80 -10.29 -1.86 8.63
C LYS A 80 -11.74 -1.55 8.98
N ARG A 81 -12.32 -2.38 9.84
CA ARG A 81 -13.65 -2.11 10.42
C ARG A 81 -13.56 -0.86 11.29
N CYS A 82 -14.50 0.05 11.10
CA CYS A 82 -14.62 1.27 11.87
C CYS A 82 -15.82 1.14 12.82
N THR A 83 -15.55 1.25 14.13
CA THR A 83 -16.56 1.24 15.20
C THR A 83 -16.60 2.55 15.96
N ASP A 84 -15.78 3.51 15.55
CA ASP A 84 -15.58 4.77 16.26
C ASP A 84 -16.74 5.74 15.99
N TYR A 85 -17.64 5.87 16.94
CA TYR A 85 -18.69 6.87 16.96
C TYR A 85 -18.45 7.81 18.16
N ILE A 86 -18.10 9.04 17.87
CA ILE A 86 -17.86 10.06 18.89
C ILE A 86 -19.19 10.72 19.20
N GLU A 87 -19.72 10.49 20.40
CA GLU A 87 -21.00 10.99 20.88
C GLU A 87 -20.82 12.38 21.52
N ALA A 88 -21.68 13.32 21.16
CA ALA A 88 -21.80 14.57 21.88
C ALA A 88 -22.87 14.43 22.96
N LYS A 89 -22.48 14.70 24.20
CA LYS A 89 -23.46 14.74 25.30
C LYS A 89 -24.39 15.93 25.13
N ASN A 90 -25.71 15.69 25.22
CA ASN A 90 -26.72 16.75 25.11
C ASN A 90 -27.61 16.79 26.35
N GLU A 91 -27.99 18.01 26.76
CA GLU A 91 -28.93 18.23 27.87
C GLU A 91 -30.40 18.19 27.42
N ILE A 92 -30.64 18.30 26.09
CA ILE A 92 -31.98 18.26 25.51
C ILE A 92 -32.36 16.81 25.24
N LEU A 93 -33.33 16.27 26.02
CA LEU A 93 -33.76 14.88 25.97
C LEU A 93 -34.08 14.38 24.54
N ALA A 94 -34.79 15.18 23.74
CA ALA A 94 -35.19 14.78 22.40
C ALA A 94 -33.97 14.57 21.48
N ILE A 95 -32.94 15.41 21.63
CA ILE A 95 -31.70 15.32 20.81
C ILE A 95 -30.83 14.17 21.30
N ASP A 96 -30.77 13.94 22.61
CA ASP A 96 -30.06 12.80 23.20
C ASP A 96 -30.66 11.46 22.73
N ILE A 97 -31.98 11.37 22.60
CA ILE A 97 -32.65 10.18 22.05
C ILE A 97 -32.28 9.98 20.58
N ILE A 98 -32.32 11.03 19.76
CA ILE A 98 -31.93 10.95 18.34
C ILE A 98 -30.45 10.51 18.20
N GLU A 99 -29.56 11.08 19.01
CA GLU A 99 -28.13 10.74 18.96
C GLU A 99 -27.87 9.29 19.39
N LYS A 100 -28.55 8.80 20.42
CA LYS A 100 -28.48 7.41 20.87
C LYS A 100 -29.00 6.44 19.80
N GLU A 101 -30.12 6.74 19.17
CA GLU A 101 -30.68 5.92 18.09
C GLU A 101 -29.71 5.87 16.89
N ARG A 102 -29.13 7.00 16.50
CA ARG A 102 -28.14 7.07 15.42
C ARG A 102 -26.88 6.29 15.75
N LYS A 103 -26.40 6.37 17.00
CA LYS A 103 -25.25 5.60 17.47
C LYS A 103 -25.55 4.10 17.45
N LEU A 104 -26.71 3.66 17.92
CA LEU A 104 -27.12 2.26 17.85
C LEU A 104 -27.17 1.78 16.40
N ASN A 105 -27.81 2.54 15.51
CA ASN A 105 -27.87 2.21 14.09
C ASN A 105 -26.48 2.16 13.45
N PHE A 106 -25.55 3.04 13.84
CA PHE A 106 -24.16 2.99 13.38
C PHE A 106 -23.45 1.72 13.87
N LEU A 107 -23.60 1.35 15.15
CA LEU A 107 -22.94 0.18 15.72
C LEU A 107 -23.52 -1.16 15.22
N GLU A 108 -24.81 -1.20 14.88
CA GLU A 108 -25.48 -2.37 14.29
C GLU A 108 -25.06 -2.62 12.83
N ASN A 109 -24.60 -1.60 12.12
CA ASN A 109 -24.14 -1.70 10.76
C ASN A 109 -22.61 -1.87 10.70
N GLU A 110 -22.15 -2.50 9.66
CA GLU A 110 -20.71 -2.60 9.39
C GLU A 110 -20.20 -1.39 8.62
N HIS A 111 -19.15 -0.79 9.16
CA HIS A 111 -18.46 0.34 8.55
C HIS A 111 -16.98 0.02 8.38
N PHE A 112 -16.40 0.50 7.26
CA PHE A 112 -15.00 0.26 6.93
C PHE A 112 -14.33 1.56 6.50
N GLU A 113 -13.12 1.77 7.01
CA GLU A 113 -12.24 2.89 6.64
C GLU A 113 -10.95 2.37 6.03
N SER A 114 -10.39 3.15 5.11
CA SER A 114 -9.10 2.85 4.51
C SER A 114 -8.03 3.84 4.96
N GLU A 115 -6.87 3.34 5.34
CA GLU A 115 -5.66 4.11 5.63
C GLU A 115 -4.60 3.76 4.60
N TYR A 116 -3.78 4.75 4.24
CA TYR A 116 -2.77 4.60 3.20
C TYR A 116 -1.41 4.96 3.73
N TYR A 117 -0.46 4.06 3.53
CA TYR A 117 0.92 4.20 3.97
C TYR A 117 1.88 4.04 2.80
N LEU A 118 2.92 4.84 2.80
CA LEU A 118 4.03 4.76 1.84
C LEU A 118 5.33 4.67 2.61
N THR A 119 5.95 3.50 2.61
CA THR A 119 7.28 3.30 3.18
C THR A 119 8.32 3.37 2.08
N ILE A 120 9.28 4.27 2.24
CA ILE A 120 10.40 4.47 1.34
C ILE A 120 11.61 3.83 1.97
N VAL A 121 12.25 2.91 1.25
CA VAL A 121 13.42 2.16 1.72
C VAL A 121 14.61 2.51 0.84
N GLN A 122 15.70 2.94 1.47
CA GLN A 122 16.98 3.13 0.79
C GLN A 122 17.84 1.89 0.95
N LEU A 123 18.24 1.31 -0.18
CA LEU A 123 19.14 0.19 -0.25
C LEU A 123 20.58 0.72 -0.18
N ILE A 124 21.32 0.31 0.83
CA ILE A 124 22.72 0.68 0.96
C ILE A 124 23.56 -0.29 0.12
N PRO A 125 24.56 0.16 -0.66
CA PRO A 125 25.46 -0.72 -1.41
C PRO A 125 26.09 -1.77 -0.48
N THR A 126 26.21 -3.01 -0.97
CA THR A 126 26.64 -4.19 -0.20
C THR A 126 27.94 -4.02 0.57
N ASP A 127 28.89 -3.24 0.05
CA ASP A 127 30.16 -2.96 0.72
C ASP A 127 30.01 -2.13 2.01
N ASN A 128 28.94 -1.32 2.09
CA ASN A 128 28.64 -0.52 3.26
C ASN A 128 27.64 -1.19 4.20
N SER A 129 26.78 -2.09 3.71
CA SER A 129 25.75 -2.76 4.50
C SER A 129 26.33 -3.65 5.61
N LYS A 130 27.43 -4.38 5.32
CA LYS A 130 28.14 -5.17 6.32
C LYS A 130 28.77 -4.28 7.39
N LYS A 131 29.36 -3.15 7.00
CA LYS A 131 29.94 -2.16 7.93
C LYS A 131 28.88 -1.51 8.81
N VAL A 132 27.71 -1.15 8.26
CA VAL A 132 26.60 -0.57 9.03
C VAL A 132 26.05 -1.58 10.05
N GLY A 133 25.92 -2.85 9.67
CA GLY A 133 25.53 -3.91 10.61
C GLY A 133 26.57 -4.18 11.71
N GLU A 134 27.86 -4.16 11.38
CA GLU A 134 28.96 -4.33 12.34
C GLU A 134 29.10 -3.12 13.27
N ILE A 135 28.91 -1.89 12.77
CA ILE A 135 28.94 -0.65 13.55
C ILE A 135 27.83 -0.62 14.60
N PHE A 136 26.66 -1.18 14.29
CA PHE A 136 25.57 -1.27 15.24
C PHE A 136 25.85 -2.27 16.37
N LEU A 137 26.65 -3.30 16.10
CA LEU A 137 27.11 -4.27 17.10
C LEU A 137 28.22 -3.72 18.00
N GLU A 138 28.92 -2.66 17.58
CA GLU A 138 29.91 -1.91 18.36
C GLU A 138 29.32 -0.61 18.95
N TYR A 139 28.35 -0.71 19.81
CA TYR A 139 27.50 0.36 20.39
C TYR A 139 28.25 1.53 21.11
N ALA A 140 29.53 1.68 20.95
CA ALA A 140 30.34 2.65 21.70
C ALA A 140 31.05 3.74 20.84
N LYS A 141 30.97 3.71 19.54
CA LYS A 141 31.59 4.75 18.69
C LYS A 141 30.58 5.29 17.68
N LYS A 142 30.14 6.55 17.88
CA LYS A 142 29.50 7.37 16.81
C LYS A 142 30.34 7.22 15.55
N SER A 143 29.85 6.47 14.57
CA SER A 143 30.60 6.32 13.34
C SER A 143 30.16 7.44 12.40
N GLU A 144 31.11 8.26 11.96
CA GLU A 144 30.92 9.28 10.94
C GLU A 144 30.22 8.74 9.66
N ILE A 145 30.31 7.44 9.43
CA ILE A 145 29.70 6.78 8.29
C ILE A 145 28.18 6.68 8.46
N LEU A 146 27.70 6.34 9.66
CA LEU A 146 26.25 6.27 9.93
C LEU A 146 25.63 7.68 9.86
N ASP A 147 26.28 8.66 10.48
CA ASP A 147 25.80 10.05 10.48
C ASP A 147 25.69 10.61 9.05
N LYS A 148 26.71 10.40 8.22
CA LYS A 148 26.70 10.82 6.80
C LYS A 148 25.62 10.08 5.99
N THR A 149 25.42 8.79 6.25
CA THR A 149 24.40 8.00 5.57
C THR A 149 23.01 8.48 5.95
N LEU A 150 22.78 8.77 7.22
CA LEU A 150 21.54 9.31 7.75
C LEU A 150 21.24 10.71 7.22
N GLU A 151 22.24 11.60 7.18
CA GLU A 151 22.11 12.92 6.57
C GLU A 151 21.71 12.84 5.11
N ASN A 152 22.36 11.98 4.33
CA ASN A 152 22.02 11.75 2.94
C ASN A 152 20.62 11.20 2.78
N PHE A 153 20.25 10.19 3.57
CA PHE A 153 18.90 9.63 3.57
C PHE A 153 17.86 10.72 3.84
N ASN A 154 18.01 11.49 4.92
CA ASN A 154 17.10 12.54 5.30
C ASN A 154 16.98 13.64 4.23
N LYS A 155 18.09 14.00 3.59
CA LYS A 155 18.11 14.97 2.49
C LYS A 155 17.33 14.49 1.27
N GLU A 156 17.57 13.26 0.83
CA GLU A 156 16.86 12.68 -0.32
C GLU A 156 15.39 12.41 0.02
N PHE A 157 15.12 11.92 1.23
CA PHE A 157 13.75 11.69 1.69
C PHE A 157 12.92 12.99 1.69
N LYS A 158 13.48 14.12 2.16
CA LYS A 158 12.80 15.43 2.12
C LYS A 158 12.46 15.87 0.70
N LYS A 159 13.33 15.61 -0.28
CA LYS A 159 13.02 15.89 -1.68
C LYS A 159 11.83 15.05 -2.17
N ILE A 160 11.85 13.76 -1.87
CA ILE A 160 10.79 12.81 -2.23
C ILE A 160 9.46 13.21 -1.55
N LEU A 161 9.49 13.53 -0.26
CA LEU A 161 8.34 13.98 0.49
C LEU A 161 7.68 15.22 -0.14
N ASN A 162 8.48 16.22 -0.51
CA ASN A 162 7.97 17.45 -1.14
C ASN A 162 7.27 17.13 -2.47
N LEU A 163 7.83 16.22 -3.26
CA LEU A 163 7.22 15.79 -4.51
C LEU A 163 5.88 15.05 -4.28
N PHE A 164 5.79 14.21 -3.25
CA PHE A 164 4.52 13.55 -2.89
C PHE A 164 3.48 14.52 -2.35
N LYS A 165 3.88 15.56 -1.61
CA LYS A 165 2.99 16.64 -1.17
C LYS A 165 2.35 17.43 -2.31
N GLU A 166 2.97 17.47 -3.49
CA GLU A 166 2.40 18.08 -4.70
C GLU A 166 1.39 17.17 -5.42
N ILE A 167 1.37 15.88 -5.06
CA ILE A 167 0.51 14.86 -5.70
C ILE A 167 -0.70 14.55 -4.84
N PHE A 168 -0.51 14.26 -3.56
CA PHE A 168 -1.56 13.83 -2.65
C PHE A 168 -2.14 15.00 -1.86
N LEU A 169 -3.41 14.91 -1.48
CA LEU A 169 -4.08 15.96 -0.72
C LEU A 169 -3.49 16.18 0.67
N GLU A 170 -3.09 15.10 1.32
CA GLU A 170 -2.44 15.11 2.61
C GLU A 170 -1.30 14.12 2.62
N VAL A 171 -0.14 14.53 3.13
CA VAL A 171 1.02 13.67 3.36
C VAL A 171 1.68 14.08 4.67
N THR A 172 1.75 13.15 5.59
CA THR A 172 2.37 13.32 6.90
C THR A 172 3.44 12.27 7.13
N GLU A 173 4.55 12.68 7.74
CA GLU A 173 5.57 11.74 8.19
C GLU A 173 5.08 11.11 9.49
N LEU A 174 5.19 9.79 9.63
CA LEU A 174 4.93 9.14 10.90
C LEU A 174 6.00 9.54 11.91
N ASP A 175 5.57 9.88 13.12
CA ASP A 175 6.47 10.05 14.25
C ASP A 175 6.90 8.65 14.81
N ASP A 176 7.61 8.65 15.92
CA ASP A 176 8.15 7.41 16.50
C ASP A 176 7.04 6.47 16.98
N GLU A 177 6.02 6.98 17.68
CA GLU A 177 4.88 6.19 18.17
C GLU A 177 4.00 5.68 17.03
N GLU A 178 3.71 6.54 16.06
CA GLU A 178 2.98 6.18 14.86
C GLU A 178 3.72 5.12 14.04
N THR A 179 5.06 5.24 13.93
CA THR A 179 5.91 4.25 13.25
C THR A 179 5.85 2.90 13.98
N TYR A 180 6.00 2.86 15.31
CA TYR A 180 5.85 1.63 16.08
C TYR A 180 4.45 1.03 15.93
N THR A 181 3.41 1.84 16.02
CA THR A 181 2.01 1.40 15.88
C THR A 181 1.74 0.83 14.49
N TYR A 182 2.20 1.51 13.44
CA TYR A 182 2.05 1.02 12.07
C TYR A 182 2.79 -0.31 11.85
N LEU A 183 4.05 -0.38 12.23
CA LEU A 183 4.86 -1.59 12.04
C LEU A 183 4.32 -2.76 12.88
N HIS A 184 3.90 -2.53 14.13
CA HIS A 184 3.23 -3.54 14.94
C HIS A 184 2.00 -4.12 14.25
N SER A 185 1.16 -3.26 13.69
CA SER A 185 -0.04 -3.69 12.98
C SER A 185 0.24 -4.48 11.69
N CYS A 186 1.49 -4.52 11.20
CA CYS A 186 1.90 -5.38 10.08
C CYS A 186 2.20 -6.82 10.51
N VAL A 187 2.50 -7.06 11.79
CA VAL A 187 2.94 -8.35 12.35
C VAL A 187 2.06 -8.84 13.49
N SER A 188 1.01 -8.11 13.83
CA SER A 188 0.06 -8.42 14.89
C SER A 188 -1.38 -8.27 14.40
N THR A 189 -2.30 -8.99 15.03
CA THR A 189 -3.75 -8.82 14.83
C THR A 189 -4.36 -7.80 15.78
N LYS A 190 -3.54 -7.20 16.68
CA LYS A 190 -3.96 -6.10 17.54
C LYS A 190 -3.89 -4.77 16.79
N THR A 191 -4.78 -3.87 17.15
CA THR A 191 -4.87 -2.52 16.58
C THR A 191 -4.54 -1.40 17.57
N ASP A 192 -4.03 -1.77 18.75
CA ASP A 192 -3.73 -0.84 19.82
C ASP A 192 -2.52 0.04 19.48
N LYS A 193 -2.50 1.26 20.01
CA LYS A 193 -1.32 2.12 19.94
C LYS A 193 -0.16 1.50 20.71
N VAL A 194 1.01 1.55 20.12
CA VAL A 194 2.26 1.03 20.70
C VAL A 194 3.11 2.18 21.19
N VAL A 195 3.45 2.15 22.46
CA VAL A 195 4.36 3.14 23.05
C VAL A 195 5.80 2.78 22.73
N VAL A 196 6.60 3.80 22.40
CA VAL A 196 8.04 3.63 22.17
C VAL A 196 8.71 3.28 23.50
N PRO A 197 9.49 2.17 23.60
CA PRO A 197 10.14 1.79 24.84
C PRO A 197 11.25 2.81 25.20
N GLU A 198 11.32 3.20 26.48
CA GLU A 198 12.35 4.12 26.99
C GLU A 198 13.78 3.54 26.84
N ILE A 199 13.90 2.23 26.98
CA ILE A 199 15.16 1.52 26.80
C ILE A 199 15.21 0.98 25.36
N PRO A 200 16.32 1.20 24.62
CA PRO A 200 16.46 0.64 23.28
C PRO A 200 16.31 -0.89 23.31
N TYR A 201 15.23 -1.37 22.70
CA TYR A 201 14.96 -2.80 22.53
C TYR A 201 15.02 -3.14 21.05
N ALA A 202 15.40 -4.37 20.71
CA ALA A 202 15.29 -4.80 19.32
C ALA A 202 13.84 -4.70 18.86
N MET A 203 13.56 -3.79 17.93
CA MET A 203 12.21 -3.43 17.50
C MET A 203 11.42 -4.69 17.06
N ALA A 204 12.05 -5.59 16.29
CA ALA A 204 11.41 -6.83 15.86
C ALA A 204 10.94 -7.69 17.04
N ASN A 205 11.73 -7.80 18.12
CA ASN A 205 11.35 -8.58 19.30
C ASN A 205 10.24 -7.90 20.11
N TYR A 206 10.24 -6.58 20.15
CA TYR A 206 9.23 -5.80 20.86
C TYR A 206 7.88 -5.83 20.16
N LEU A 207 7.88 -5.73 18.81
CA LEU A 207 6.67 -5.63 18.01
C LEU A 207 6.04 -7.00 17.68
N CYS A 208 6.81 -8.09 17.65
CA CYS A 208 6.29 -9.41 17.36
C CYS A 208 5.67 -10.06 18.62
N ASP A 209 4.49 -9.62 18.98
CA ASP A 209 3.70 -10.14 20.11
C ASP A 209 2.78 -11.31 19.73
N SER A 210 2.83 -11.74 18.49
CA SER A 210 1.92 -12.72 17.92
C SER A 210 2.71 -13.87 17.27
N ASP A 211 2.33 -15.10 17.59
CA ASP A 211 2.93 -16.29 16.97
C ASP A 211 2.39 -16.48 15.55
N LEU A 212 3.31 -16.67 14.61
CA LEU A 212 3.00 -17.08 13.26
C LEU A 212 3.15 -18.61 13.14
N VAL A 213 2.05 -19.30 13.00
CA VAL A 213 2.04 -20.73 12.68
C VAL A 213 2.07 -20.86 11.16
N GLY A 214 3.18 -21.37 10.64
CA GLY A 214 3.37 -21.57 9.20
C GLY A 214 2.53 -22.72 8.64
N GLY A 215 2.71 -23.00 7.35
CA GLY A 215 2.04 -24.09 6.63
C GLY A 215 1.31 -23.58 5.40
N LEU A 216 0.49 -24.44 4.78
CA LEU A 216 -0.30 -24.08 3.60
C LEU A 216 -1.39 -23.03 3.90
N LYS A 217 -1.90 -23.05 5.12
CA LYS A 217 -2.91 -22.11 5.65
C LYS A 217 -2.36 -21.53 6.97
N PRO A 218 -1.55 -20.47 6.92
CA PRO A 218 -0.91 -19.92 8.10
C PRO A 218 -1.90 -19.21 9.02
N LYS A 219 -1.52 -19.15 10.30
CA LYS A 219 -2.26 -18.44 11.34
C LYS A 219 -1.37 -17.44 12.05
N LEU A 220 -1.89 -16.26 12.33
CA LEU A 220 -1.24 -15.25 13.15
C LEU A 220 -2.07 -15.07 14.43
N ARG A 221 -1.48 -15.36 15.58
CA ARG A 221 -2.17 -15.29 16.88
C ARG A 221 -3.52 -16.04 16.88
N GLY A 222 -3.55 -17.22 16.26
CA GLY A 222 -4.74 -18.05 16.16
C GLY A 222 -5.74 -17.65 15.07
N LYS A 223 -5.67 -16.45 14.49
CA LYS A 223 -6.49 -16.07 13.34
C LYS A 223 -5.99 -16.69 12.05
N GLU A 224 -6.90 -17.14 11.23
CA GLU A 224 -6.60 -17.62 9.87
C GLU A 224 -6.11 -16.44 9.02
N ILE A 225 -5.05 -16.67 8.22
CA ILE A 225 -4.53 -15.68 7.27
C ILE A 225 -4.52 -16.30 5.88
N ARG A 226 -4.88 -15.52 4.88
CA ARG A 226 -4.67 -15.86 3.47
C ARG A 226 -3.97 -14.73 2.75
N CYS A 227 -3.07 -15.10 1.85
CA CYS A 227 -2.35 -14.19 1.00
C CYS A 227 -2.78 -14.42 -0.45
N ILE A 228 -3.24 -13.36 -1.11
CA ILE A 228 -3.65 -13.37 -2.51
C ILE A 228 -2.60 -12.59 -3.29
N SER A 229 -2.00 -13.21 -4.30
CA SER A 229 -1.03 -12.59 -5.20
C SER A 229 -1.60 -12.40 -6.60
N ILE A 230 -1.06 -11.43 -7.35
CA ILE A 230 -1.39 -11.23 -8.76
C ILE A 230 -0.41 -12.03 -9.62
N GLN A 231 -0.94 -12.97 -10.39
CA GLN A 231 -0.18 -13.83 -11.29
C GLN A 231 -0.21 -13.35 -12.73
N GLY A 232 -1.35 -12.84 -13.19
CA GLY A 232 -1.56 -12.37 -14.56
C GLY A 232 -2.08 -10.94 -14.61
N PHE A 233 -1.72 -10.22 -15.67
CA PHE A 233 -2.08 -8.82 -15.88
C PHE A 233 -2.93 -8.69 -17.14
N PRO A 234 -3.89 -7.76 -17.18
CA PRO A 234 -4.64 -7.44 -18.39
C PRO A 234 -3.73 -6.78 -19.44
N ASN A 235 -4.17 -6.78 -20.69
CA ASN A 235 -3.42 -6.19 -21.80
C ASN A 235 -3.24 -4.66 -21.67
N TYR A 236 -4.07 -3.99 -20.88
CA TYR A 236 -3.98 -2.56 -20.61
C TYR A 236 -4.27 -2.27 -19.14
N THR A 237 -3.76 -1.17 -18.66
CA THR A 237 -4.04 -0.66 -17.33
C THR A 237 -4.51 0.78 -17.40
N VAL A 238 -5.35 1.18 -16.46
CA VAL A 238 -5.88 2.53 -16.32
C VAL A 238 -5.61 3.09 -14.93
N PRO A 239 -5.52 4.41 -14.78
CA PRO A 239 -5.41 5.03 -13.47
C PRO A 239 -6.48 4.56 -12.48
N GLY A 240 -6.08 4.25 -11.25
CA GLY A 240 -7.01 3.82 -10.21
C GLY A 240 -7.61 2.42 -10.43
N PHE A 241 -6.90 1.54 -11.09
CA PHE A 241 -7.42 0.20 -11.46
C PHE A 241 -7.96 -0.56 -10.25
N PHE A 242 -7.28 -0.49 -9.10
CA PHE A 242 -7.69 -1.17 -7.86
C PHE A 242 -8.55 -0.34 -6.90
N ASP A 243 -9.00 0.86 -7.32
CA ASP A 243 -9.83 1.72 -6.47
C ASP A 243 -11.18 1.09 -6.09
N VAL A 244 -11.65 0.13 -6.90
CA VAL A 244 -12.83 -0.69 -6.59
C VAL A 244 -12.72 -1.41 -5.25
N LEU A 245 -11.51 -1.76 -4.81
CA LEU A 245 -11.27 -2.41 -3.52
C LEU A 245 -11.71 -1.52 -2.34
N ASN A 246 -11.64 -0.19 -2.48
CA ASN A 246 -12.10 0.74 -1.45
C ASN A 246 -13.62 0.68 -1.18
N ARG A 247 -14.39 0.02 -2.05
CA ARG A 247 -15.84 -0.15 -1.90
C ARG A 247 -16.24 -1.50 -1.32
N LEU A 248 -15.27 -2.39 -1.07
CA LEU A 248 -15.55 -3.69 -0.47
C LEU A 248 -15.87 -3.54 1.03
N ASN A 249 -16.85 -4.29 1.50
CA ASN A 249 -17.22 -4.38 2.91
C ASN A 249 -16.44 -5.48 3.62
N ILE A 250 -15.12 -5.50 3.43
CA ILE A 250 -14.22 -6.53 3.93
C ILE A 250 -12.94 -5.86 4.43
N PRO A 251 -12.41 -6.24 5.60
CA PRO A 251 -11.10 -5.81 6.03
C PRO A 251 -10.02 -6.51 5.21
N TYR A 252 -9.01 -5.78 4.81
CA TYR A 252 -7.85 -6.31 4.11
C TYR A 252 -6.63 -5.40 4.28
N ARG A 253 -5.45 -5.96 4.00
CA ARG A 253 -4.22 -5.24 3.74
C ARG A 253 -3.83 -5.49 2.29
N TRP A 254 -3.71 -4.44 1.50
CA TRP A 254 -3.22 -4.49 0.12
C TRP A 254 -1.86 -3.82 0.08
N ILE A 255 -0.82 -4.61 -0.14
CA ILE A 255 0.57 -4.19 -0.14
C ILE A 255 1.14 -4.32 -1.54
N THR A 256 1.66 -3.21 -2.05
CA THR A 256 2.45 -3.16 -3.29
C THR A 256 3.88 -2.82 -2.96
N ARG A 257 4.83 -3.66 -3.39
CA ARG A 257 6.24 -3.37 -3.28
C ARG A 257 6.84 -3.21 -4.67
N PHE A 258 7.70 -2.21 -4.83
CA PHE A 258 8.40 -1.92 -6.06
C PHE A 258 9.88 -1.67 -5.80
N LEU A 259 10.75 -2.56 -6.32
CA LEU A 259 12.19 -2.46 -6.24
C LEU A 259 12.71 -1.83 -7.54
N MET A 260 13.28 -0.63 -7.44
CA MET A 260 13.80 0.09 -8.60
C MET A 260 15.01 -0.62 -9.20
N LEU A 261 14.98 -0.83 -10.51
CA LEU A 261 16.12 -1.36 -11.29
C LEU A 261 16.98 -0.21 -11.82
N SER A 262 18.28 -0.46 -11.98
CA SER A 262 19.12 0.41 -12.79
C SER A 262 18.69 0.34 -14.26
N LYS A 263 18.90 1.42 -15.00
CA LYS A 263 18.59 1.46 -16.44
C LYS A 263 19.29 0.33 -17.20
N LEU A 264 20.58 0.09 -16.89
CA LEU A 264 21.37 -0.97 -17.52
C LEU A 264 20.81 -2.37 -17.21
N GLU A 265 20.49 -2.64 -15.95
CA GLU A 265 19.91 -3.92 -15.54
C GLU A 265 18.54 -4.15 -16.17
N ALA A 266 17.68 -3.12 -16.17
CA ALA A 266 16.38 -3.15 -16.78
C ALA A 266 16.45 -3.47 -18.28
N LEU A 267 17.29 -2.75 -19.03
CA LEU A 267 17.49 -2.96 -20.46
C LEU A 267 18.02 -4.37 -20.74
N SER A 268 19.02 -4.83 -20.00
CA SER A 268 19.58 -6.19 -20.15
C SER A 268 18.52 -7.29 -19.95
N LYS A 269 17.70 -7.15 -18.88
CA LYS A 269 16.61 -8.12 -18.59
C LYS A 269 15.52 -8.08 -19.69
N MET A 270 15.13 -6.90 -20.16
CA MET A 270 14.11 -6.75 -21.20
C MET A 270 14.61 -7.23 -22.56
N GLU A 271 15.86 -6.97 -22.93
CA GLU A 271 16.46 -7.51 -24.18
C GLU A 271 16.52 -9.03 -24.15
N ARG A 272 16.87 -9.64 -23.01
CA ARG A 272 16.81 -11.10 -22.85
C ARG A 272 15.39 -11.63 -23.02
N LYS A 273 14.40 -10.97 -22.40
CA LYS A 273 12.98 -11.31 -22.54
C LYS A 273 12.54 -11.17 -24.00
N TYR A 274 12.91 -10.07 -24.66
CA TYR A 274 12.63 -9.86 -26.09
C TYR A 274 13.18 -11.00 -26.95
N LYS A 275 14.47 -11.33 -26.81
CA LYS A 275 15.11 -12.42 -27.56
C LYS A 275 14.42 -13.75 -27.35
N ASN A 276 14.05 -14.07 -26.12
CA ASN A 276 13.34 -15.31 -25.79
C ASN A 276 11.96 -15.37 -26.47
N ILE A 277 11.13 -14.31 -26.34
CA ILE A 277 9.80 -14.27 -26.96
C ILE A 277 9.91 -14.24 -28.48
N PHE A 278 10.80 -13.41 -29.02
CA PHE A 278 11.01 -13.31 -30.46
C PHE A 278 11.48 -14.62 -31.08
N SER A 279 12.26 -15.41 -30.33
CA SER A 279 12.67 -16.75 -30.78
C SER A 279 11.51 -17.75 -30.84
N GLN A 280 10.42 -17.54 -30.11
CA GLN A 280 9.23 -18.39 -30.13
C GLN A 280 8.29 -18.14 -31.33
N ARG A 281 8.58 -17.11 -32.16
CA ARG A 281 7.83 -16.82 -33.39
C ARG A 281 7.88 -17.97 -34.41
N LEU A 282 8.95 -18.77 -34.37
CA LEU A 282 9.15 -19.94 -35.24
C LEU A 282 9.03 -21.22 -34.42
N SER A 283 8.40 -22.23 -35.00
CA SER A 283 8.42 -23.57 -34.43
C SER A 283 9.83 -24.16 -34.46
N LEU A 284 10.12 -25.12 -33.58
CA LEU A 284 11.41 -25.81 -33.56
C LEU A 284 11.76 -26.42 -34.95
N PHE A 285 10.75 -26.99 -35.62
CA PHE A 285 10.92 -27.53 -36.98
C PHE A 285 11.28 -26.48 -38.02
N GLN A 286 10.67 -25.30 -37.94
CA GLN A 286 10.96 -24.19 -38.86
C GLN A 286 12.36 -23.62 -38.64
N ARG A 287 12.87 -23.59 -37.41
CA ARG A 287 14.25 -23.19 -37.13
C ARG A 287 15.25 -24.16 -37.71
N VAL A 288 15.06 -25.44 -37.45
CA VAL A 288 15.93 -26.50 -37.99
C VAL A 288 15.92 -26.49 -39.54
N TYR A 289 14.73 -26.30 -40.13
CA TYR A 289 14.59 -26.23 -41.58
C TYR A 289 15.28 -25.00 -42.17
N ALA A 290 15.14 -23.81 -41.58
CA ALA A 290 15.80 -22.59 -42.02
C ALA A 290 17.34 -22.68 -41.91
N GLU A 291 17.83 -23.34 -40.85
CA GLU A 291 19.26 -23.56 -40.63
C GLU A 291 19.86 -24.55 -41.65
N LEU A 292 19.07 -25.57 -42.06
CA LEU A 292 19.50 -26.56 -43.07
C LEU A 292 19.39 -26.05 -44.50
N THR A 293 18.41 -25.18 -44.80
CA THR A 293 18.15 -24.71 -46.17
C THR A 293 18.77 -23.36 -46.46
N GLY A 294 19.28 -22.62 -45.48
CA GLY A 294 19.79 -21.26 -45.63
C GLY A 294 18.74 -20.22 -46.03
N GLU A 295 17.42 -20.58 -45.96
CA GLU A 295 16.32 -19.64 -46.22
C GLU A 295 16.24 -18.61 -45.11
N LYS A 296 15.97 -17.33 -45.49
CA LYS A 296 15.72 -16.31 -44.50
C LYS A 296 14.48 -16.61 -43.68
N GLU A 297 14.57 -16.58 -42.38
CA GLU A 297 13.50 -16.83 -41.40
C GLU A 297 12.21 -16.02 -41.68
N GLU A 298 12.34 -14.89 -42.38
CA GLU A 298 11.20 -13.99 -42.72
C GLU A 298 10.22 -14.56 -43.76
N ASN A 299 10.60 -15.59 -44.51
CA ASN A 299 9.77 -16.19 -45.57
C ASN A 299 8.88 -17.32 -45.07
N SER A 300 8.89 -17.64 -43.81
CA SER A 300 8.09 -18.72 -43.20
C SER A 300 6.61 -18.33 -43.11
N ARG A 301 5.73 -19.03 -43.84
CA ARG A 301 4.29 -18.75 -44.00
C ARG A 301 3.43 -18.88 -42.71
N LYS A 302 3.96 -19.34 -41.60
CA LYS A 302 3.24 -19.50 -40.31
C LYS A 302 4.08 -18.95 -39.15
N LEU A 303 4.10 -17.63 -39.00
CA LEU A 303 4.64 -16.98 -37.82
C LEU A 303 3.63 -17.03 -36.68
N ASN A 304 4.10 -17.21 -35.46
CA ASN A 304 3.26 -17.08 -34.28
C ASN A 304 3.04 -15.57 -34.01
N GLU A 305 1.87 -15.07 -34.44
CA GLU A 305 1.51 -13.64 -34.31
C GLU A 305 1.45 -13.18 -32.85
N ASP A 306 1.04 -14.05 -31.93
CA ASP A 306 1.00 -13.74 -30.50
C ASP A 306 2.41 -13.50 -29.94
N ALA A 307 3.40 -14.32 -30.35
CA ALA A 307 4.79 -14.13 -29.99
C ALA A 307 5.37 -12.85 -30.57
N LEU A 308 4.99 -12.49 -31.81
CA LEU A 308 5.40 -11.24 -32.44
C LEU A 308 4.83 -10.03 -31.73
N ASN A 309 3.53 -10.04 -31.40
CA ASN A 309 2.86 -8.96 -30.69
C ASN A 309 3.51 -8.74 -29.32
N LYS A 310 3.72 -9.80 -28.53
CA LYS A 310 4.42 -9.75 -27.25
C LYS A 310 5.86 -9.24 -27.37
N ALA A 311 6.58 -9.64 -28.42
CA ALA A 311 7.92 -9.12 -28.68
C ALA A 311 7.89 -7.62 -28.97
N ASN A 312 6.96 -7.15 -29.79
CA ASN A 312 6.78 -5.72 -30.09
C ASN A 312 6.43 -4.89 -28.85
N GLU A 313 5.60 -5.42 -27.93
CA GLU A 313 5.32 -4.78 -26.65
C GLU A 313 6.60 -4.61 -25.81
N VAL A 314 7.42 -5.66 -25.70
CA VAL A 314 8.70 -5.57 -24.98
C VAL A 314 9.64 -4.57 -25.66
N ARG A 315 9.68 -4.52 -27.00
CA ARG A 315 10.48 -3.53 -27.74
C ARG A 315 10.02 -2.10 -27.45
N THR A 316 8.72 -1.86 -27.38
CA THR A 316 8.17 -0.57 -27.00
C THR A 316 8.61 -0.18 -25.59
N GLN A 317 8.58 -1.11 -24.62
CA GLN A 317 9.06 -0.86 -23.27
C GLN A 317 10.56 -0.55 -23.23
N ILE A 318 11.38 -1.22 -24.04
CA ILE A 318 12.80 -0.90 -24.19
C ILE A 318 12.98 0.54 -24.70
N ALA A 319 12.22 0.95 -25.72
CA ALA A 319 12.29 2.30 -26.25
C ALA A 319 11.90 3.37 -25.21
N LEU A 320 10.81 3.16 -24.48
CA LEU A 320 10.36 4.06 -23.41
C LEU A 320 11.39 4.18 -22.27
N THR A 321 12.05 3.07 -21.93
CA THR A 321 13.10 3.04 -20.89
C THR A 321 14.38 3.73 -21.38
N THR A 322 14.75 3.50 -22.64
CA THR A 322 15.92 4.14 -23.25
C THR A 322 15.75 5.66 -23.32
N GLY A 323 14.54 6.13 -23.64
CA GLY A 323 14.18 7.54 -23.71
C GLY A 323 13.89 8.21 -22.37
N ASP A 324 14.06 7.53 -21.23
CA ASP A 324 13.80 8.03 -19.88
C ASP A 324 12.33 8.48 -19.61
N TYR A 325 11.38 7.97 -20.42
CA TYR A 325 9.96 8.21 -20.17
C TYR A 325 9.45 7.43 -18.96
N VAL A 326 10.03 6.25 -18.73
CA VAL A 326 9.71 5.37 -17.61
C VAL A 326 10.99 4.78 -17.01
N SER A 327 10.92 4.39 -15.74
CA SER A 327 11.86 3.46 -15.12
C SER A 327 11.21 2.11 -14.95
N GLN A 328 12.03 1.07 -14.76
CA GLN A 328 11.57 -0.30 -14.56
C GLN A 328 11.86 -0.76 -13.13
N GLY A 329 11.08 -1.67 -12.62
CA GLY A 329 11.30 -2.27 -11.30
C GLY A 329 10.64 -3.62 -11.16
N PHE A 330 11.05 -4.36 -10.13
CA PHE A 330 10.36 -5.56 -9.71
C PHE A 330 9.12 -5.18 -8.91
N TYR A 331 7.98 -5.63 -9.38
CA TYR A 331 6.69 -5.43 -8.75
C TYR A 331 6.28 -6.67 -7.96
N THR A 332 5.78 -6.48 -6.76
CA THR A 332 5.12 -7.52 -5.97
C THR A 332 3.85 -6.94 -5.38
N CYS A 333 2.75 -7.63 -5.52
CA CYS A 333 1.47 -7.23 -4.93
C CYS A 333 0.91 -8.41 -4.14
N THR A 334 0.60 -8.16 -2.88
CA THR A 334 0.01 -9.14 -1.97
C THR A 334 -1.19 -8.50 -1.25
N LEU A 335 -2.35 -9.15 -1.34
CA LEU A 335 -3.49 -8.80 -0.49
C LEU A 335 -3.56 -9.84 0.62
N ILE A 336 -3.70 -9.36 1.85
CA ILE A 336 -3.80 -10.20 3.05
C ILE A 336 -5.18 -10.00 3.63
N VAL A 337 -5.85 -11.10 3.89
CA VAL A 337 -7.10 -11.17 4.66
C VAL A 337 -6.88 -12.05 5.87
N ASP A 338 -7.49 -11.69 6.98
CA ASP A 338 -7.51 -12.46 8.22
C ASP A 338 -8.96 -12.67 8.68
N GLY A 339 -9.18 -13.63 9.54
CA GLY A 339 -10.50 -13.90 10.13
C GLY A 339 -10.41 -14.90 11.27
N ASP A 340 -11.50 -14.99 12.03
CA ASP A 340 -11.58 -15.87 13.19
C ASP A 340 -11.95 -17.31 12.80
N SER A 341 -12.54 -17.51 11.60
CA SER A 341 -12.88 -18.82 11.05
C SER A 341 -12.36 -19.02 9.62
N ILE A 342 -12.25 -20.28 9.22
CA ILE A 342 -11.82 -20.64 7.84
C ILE A 342 -12.87 -20.15 6.84
N ASP A 343 -14.14 -20.38 7.10
CA ASP A 343 -15.25 -20.03 6.19
C ASP A 343 -15.28 -18.52 5.93
N GLU A 344 -15.13 -17.71 6.98
CA GLU A 344 -15.06 -16.24 6.90
C GLU A 344 -13.91 -15.77 6.00
N VAL A 345 -12.74 -16.37 6.16
CA VAL A 345 -11.56 -15.97 5.37
C VAL A 345 -11.66 -16.43 3.94
N GLU A 346 -12.19 -17.64 3.68
CA GLU A 346 -12.41 -18.15 2.32
C GLU A 346 -13.44 -17.29 1.57
N GLU A 347 -14.52 -16.86 2.21
CA GLU A 347 -15.48 -15.91 1.64
C GLU A 347 -14.81 -14.59 1.26
N ARG A 348 -13.97 -14.03 2.14
CA ARG A 348 -13.21 -12.80 1.87
C ARG A 348 -12.24 -12.96 0.68
N VAL A 349 -11.55 -14.09 0.61
CA VAL A 349 -10.65 -14.42 -0.52
C VAL A 349 -11.43 -14.48 -1.82
N ASP A 350 -12.59 -15.14 -1.83
CA ASP A 350 -13.43 -15.29 -3.01
C ASP A 350 -13.94 -13.94 -3.51
N VAL A 351 -14.42 -13.07 -2.63
CA VAL A 351 -14.91 -11.73 -3.00
C VAL A 351 -13.79 -10.89 -3.60
N ILE A 352 -12.62 -10.85 -2.97
CA ILE A 352 -11.47 -10.07 -3.45
C ILE A 352 -10.98 -10.63 -4.78
N SER A 353 -10.76 -11.95 -4.86
CA SER A 353 -10.27 -12.61 -6.08
C SER A 353 -11.22 -12.41 -7.24
N LYS A 354 -12.53 -12.58 -7.04
CA LYS A 354 -13.56 -12.33 -8.04
C LYS A 354 -13.56 -10.88 -8.50
N THR A 355 -13.43 -9.93 -7.57
CA THR A 355 -13.38 -8.50 -7.89
C THR A 355 -12.19 -8.17 -8.78
N ILE A 356 -11.00 -8.67 -8.45
CA ILE A 356 -9.76 -8.44 -9.20
C ILE A 356 -9.78 -9.18 -10.54
N ASN A 357 -10.26 -10.42 -10.58
CA ASN A 357 -10.34 -11.21 -11.81
C ASN A 357 -11.33 -10.59 -12.82
N ASN A 358 -12.43 -10.00 -12.35
CA ASN A 358 -13.38 -9.27 -13.22
C ASN A 358 -12.75 -8.07 -13.92
N MET A 359 -11.64 -7.54 -13.42
CA MET A 359 -10.87 -6.48 -14.07
C MET A 359 -9.81 -7.00 -15.06
N GLY A 360 -9.77 -8.32 -15.31
CA GLY A 360 -8.86 -8.95 -16.26
C GLY A 360 -7.51 -9.36 -15.67
N PHE A 361 -7.31 -9.26 -14.37
CA PHE A 361 -6.16 -9.86 -13.70
C PHE A 361 -6.40 -11.36 -13.44
N ILE A 362 -5.34 -12.06 -13.11
CA ILE A 362 -5.40 -13.43 -12.61
C ILE A 362 -4.82 -13.43 -11.21
N THR A 363 -5.65 -13.77 -10.23
CA THR A 363 -5.22 -13.91 -8.83
C THR A 363 -4.89 -15.36 -8.49
N ILE A 364 -4.07 -15.54 -7.49
CA ILE A 364 -3.77 -16.83 -6.89
C ILE A 364 -3.76 -16.69 -5.37
N GLU A 365 -4.48 -17.57 -4.68
CA GLU A 365 -4.29 -17.78 -3.25
C GLU A 365 -2.99 -18.55 -3.03
N GLU A 366 -2.06 -17.95 -2.30
CA GLU A 366 -0.78 -18.59 -2.01
C GLU A 366 -0.97 -19.68 -0.96
N SER A 367 -0.46 -20.86 -1.28
CA SER A 367 -0.49 -22.02 -0.38
C SER A 367 0.93 -22.39 0.11
N ILE A 368 1.74 -22.99 -0.76
CA ILE A 368 3.13 -23.36 -0.43
C ILE A 368 3.96 -22.11 -0.08
N ASN A 369 3.73 -21.02 -0.80
CA ASN A 369 4.44 -19.75 -0.61
C ASN A 369 3.73 -18.77 0.33
N SER A 370 2.76 -19.22 1.08
CA SER A 370 1.88 -18.36 1.89
C SER A 370 2.67 -17.58 2.96
N VAL A 371 3.60 -18.25 3.67
CA VAL A 371 4.48 -17.60 4.64
C VAL A 371 5.42 -16.60 3.97
N GLU A 372 6.00 -16.95 2.83
CA GLU A 372 6.86 -16.05 2.04
C GLU A 372 6.08 -14.82 1.57
N ALA A 373 4.83 -14.97 1.13
CA ALA A 373 3.96 -13.88 0.75
C ALA A 373 3.69 -12.93 1.91
N PHE A 374 3.36 -13.49 3.09
CA PHE A 374 3.17 -12.72 4.31
C PHE A 374 4.43 -11.93 4.68
N LEU A 375 5.59 -12.60 4.77
CA LEU A 375 6.85 -11.96 5.08
C LEU A 375 7.24 -10.89 4.04
N GLY A 376 6.98 -11.16 2.76
CA GLY A 376 7.22 -10.21 1.67
C GLY A 376 6.34 -8.97 1.70
N SER A 377 5.22 -8.99 2.44
CA SER A 377 4.33 -7.85 2.64
C SER A 377 4.83 -6.86 3.70
N ILE A 378 5.82 -7.25 4.48
CA ILE A 378 6.31 -6.45 5.61
C ILE A 378 7.21 -5.32 5.10
N PRO A 379 6.97 -4.06 5.53
CA PRO A 379 7.80 -2.92 5.13
C PRO A 379 9.28 -3.13 5.47
N GLY A 380 10.17 -2.82 4.53
CA GLY A 380 11.61 -3.03 4.67
C GLY A 380 12.09 -4.45 4.31
N ASN A 381 11.19 -5.41 4.15
CA ASN A 381 11.56 -6.73 3.65
C ASN A 381 11.73 -6.69 2.12
N ILE A 382 12.94 -6.88 1.65
CA ILE A 382 13.29 -6.89 0.23
C ILE A 382 13.70 -8.26 -0.29
N THR A 383 13.77 -9.26 0.59
CA THR A 383 14.31 -10.60 0.29
C THR A 383 13.24 -11.62 -0.06
N ASN A 384 12.10 -11.58 0.62
CA ASN A 384 11.00 -12.52 0.38
C ASN A 384 10.17 -12.07 -0.83
N ASN A 385 10.37 -12.76 -1.96
CA ASN A 385 9.78 -12.37 -3.23
C ASN A 385 9.26 -13.58 -3.99
N ILE A 386 7.96 -13.76 -3.98
CA ILE A 386 7.34 -14.92 -4.62
C ILE A 386 7.13 -14.68 -6.12
N ARG A 387 6.55 -13.53 -6.46
CA ARG A 387 6.20 -13.16 -7.83
C ARG A 387 6.70 -11.76 -8.10
N MET A 388 7.68 -11.66 -9.02
CA MET A 388 8.38 -10.41 -9.31
C MET A 388 8.36 -10.10 -10.82
N PRO A 389 7.22 -9.82 -11.44
CA PRO A 389 7.21 -9.29 -12.79
C PRO A 389 7.94 -7.95 -12.82
N ILE A 390 8.60 -7.68 -13.95
CA ILE A 390 9.15 -6.37 -14.22
C ILE A 390 8.03 -5.51 -14.80
N LEU A 391 7.74 -4.40 -14.14
CA LEU A 391 6.79 -3.39 -14.61
C LEU A 391 7.47 -2.04 -14.76
N ASN A 392 6.93 -1.21 -15.63
CA ASN A 392 7.33 0.19 -15.74
C ASN A 392 6.58 1.07 -14.73
N THR A 393 7.09 2.26 -14.48
CA THR A 393 6.56 3.21 -13.50
C THR A 393 5.18 3.79 -13.86
N ILE A 394 4.81 3.85 -15.15
CA ILE A 394 3.45 4.22 -15.57
C ILE A 394 2.46 3.12 -15.19
N THR A 395 2.76 1.87 -15.53
CA THR A 395 1.92 0.74 -15.12
C THR A 395 1.81 0.66 -13.59
N LEU A 396 2.92 0.85 -12.87
CA LEU A 396 2.90 0.90 -11.42
C LEU A 396 1.95 1.98 -10.91
N SER A 397 2.04 3.21 -11.44
CA SER A 397 1.18 4.32 -10.99
C SER A 397 -0.32 4.03 -11.18
N HIS A 398 -0.69 3.24 -12.20
CA HIS A 398 -2.07 2.79 -12.39
C HIS A 398 -2.55 1.77 -11.35
N LEU A 399 -1.61 1.01 -10.75
CA LEU A 399 -1.89 -0.07 -9.80
C LEU A 399 -1.74 0.36 -8.34
N LEU A 400 -1.25 1.58 -8.08
CA LEU A 400 -1.13 2.10 -6.72
C LEU A 400 -2.47 2.68 -6.23
N PRO A 401 -2.75 2.63 -4.92
CA PRO A 401 -3.92 3.27 -4.32
C PRO A 401 -3.73 4.79 -4.28
N VAL A 402 -4.14 5.47 -5.36
CA VAL A 402 -3.99 6.93 -5.53
C VAL A 402 -5.24 7.71 -5.14
N SER A 403 -6.36 7.03 -5.00
CA SER A 403 -7.62 7.61 -4.55
C SER A 403 -8.05 7.03 -3.21
N SER A 404 -8.83 7.79 -2.47
CA SER A 404 -9.40 7.42 -1.19
C SER A 404 -10.88 7.78 -1.13
N VAL A 405 -11.63 7.12 -0.27
CA VAL A 405 -12.97 7.58 0.09
C VAL A 405 -12.82 8.47 1.31
N TRP A 406 -13.10 9.77 1.14
CA TRP A 406 -12.99 10.70 2.25
C TRP A 406 -14.15 10.51 3.23
N GLY A 407 -13.81 10.21 4.47
CA GLY A 407 -14.77 9.98 5.56
C GLY A 407 -15.17 11.25 6.32
N GLY A 408 -14.77 12.44 5.89
CA GLY A 408 -14.94 13.69 6.64
C GLY A 408 -14.00 13.80 7.85
N ASP A 409 -13.86 15.01 8.39
CA ASP A 409 -13.01 15.26 9.55
C ASP A 409 -13.62 14.62 10.80
N SER A 410 -12.80 13.91 11.58
CA SER A 410 -13.23 13.26 12.83
C SER A 410 -13.58 14.25 13.94
N TRP A 411 -13.20 15.52 13.77
CA TRP A 411 -13.41 16.58 14.76
C TRP A 411 -13.63 17.91 14.06
N ASN A 412 -14.64 18.65 14.45
CA ASN A 412 -14.83 20.03 14.01
C ASN A 412 -13.87 20.92 14.79
N LYS A 413 -12.79 21.35 14.15
CA LYS A 413 -11.72 22.13 14.79
C LYS A 413 -12.17 23.55 15.14
N HIS A 414 -13.09 24.15 14.38
CA HIS A 414 -13.58 25.51 14.60
C HIS A 414 -14.41 25.58 15.88
N LEU A 415 -15.38 24.68 16.02
CA LEU A 415 -16.25 24.62 17.19
C LEU A 415 -15.68 23.77 18.33
N ASN A 416 -14.58 23.07 18.11
CA ASN A 416 -13.98 22.13 19.05
C ASN A 416 -14.96 21.07 19.55
N VAL A 417 -15.68 20.43 18.63
CA VAL A 417 -16.77 19.47 18.91
C VAL A 417 -16.69 18.26 17.98
N PRO A 418 -17.33 17.13 18.33
CA PRO A 418 -17.44 15.98 17.43
C PRO A 418 -18.24 16.31 16.17
N PRO A 419 -18.24 15.43 15.14
CA PRO A 419 -18.99 15.63 13.91
C PRO A 419 -20.48 15.86 14.14
N LEU A 420 -21.08 16.68 13.30
CA LEU A 420 -22.48 17.03 13.44
C LEU A 420 -23.41 15.82 13.24
N ILE A 421 -23.15 15.05 12.18
CA ILE A 421 -23.95 13.86 11.83
C ILE A 421 -23.01 12.81 11.22
N TYR A 422 -23.23 11.53 11.56
CA TYR A 422 -22.63 10.40 10.87
C TYR A 422 -23.56 9.92 9.76
N THR A 423 -23.05 9.79 8.55
CA THR A 423 -23.71 9.18 7.40
C THR A 423 -22.78 8.11 6.81
N LYS A 424 -23.16 7.47 5.72
CA LYS A 424 -22.31 6.49 5.04
C LYS A 424 -22.22 6.78 3.54
N THR A 425 -21.07 6.46 2.96
CA THR A 425 -20.85 6.45 1.52
C THR A 425 -21.38 5.14 0.90
N LYS A 426 -21.30 5.02 -0.42
CA LYS A 426 -21.72 3.81 -1.14
C LYS A 426 -20.92 2.55 -0.74
N GLY A 427 -19.67 2.71 -0.29
CA GLY A 427 -18.78 1.62 0.13
C GLY A 427 -18.74 1.39 1.64
N SER A 428 -19.81 1.69 2.36
CA SER A 428 -19.91 1.56 3.83
C SER A 428 -18.82 2.31 4.61
N THR A 429 -18.12 3.24 4.00
CA THR A 429 -17.21 4.16 4.69
C THR A 429 -18.07 5.19 5.42
N PRO A 430 -17.91 5.39 6.74
CA PRO A 430 -18.65 6.40 7.46
C PRO A 430 -18.25 7.79 6.94
N PHE A 431 -19.21 8.68 6.81
CA PHE A 431 -18.97 10.06 6.47
C PHE A 431 -19.38 10.95 7.65
N ARG A 432 -18.40 11.67 8.18
CA ARG A 432 -18.51 12.59 9.31
C ARG A 432 -18.87 13.96 8.75
N PHE A 433 -20.15 14.25 8.73
CA PHE A 433 -20.66 15.51 8.18
C PHE A 433 -20.42 16.65 9.17
N ASN A 434 -19.71 17.67 8.72
CA ASN A 434 -19.50 18.95 9.38
C ASN A 434 -19.95 20.07 8.44
N ILE A 435 -20.57 21.14 8.96
CA ILE A 435 -21.02 22.29 8.18
C ILE A 435 -19.84 23.25 7.92
N HIS A 436 -18.97 23.41 8.91
CA HIS A 436 -17.90 24.38 8.86
C HIS A 436 -16.67 23.88 8.11
N ILE A 437 -16.13 24.73 7.24
CA ILE A 437 -14.79 24.63 6.69
C ILE A 437 -14.04 25.82 7.28
N GLU A 438 -13.12 25.57 8.20
CA GLU A 438 -12.50 26.60 9.05
C GLU A 438 -13.58 27.37 9.83
N ASP A 439 -13.69 28.69 9.62
CA ASP A 439 -14.70 29.59 10.24
C ASP A 439 -15.96 29.78 9.39
N ILE A 440 -16.00 29.24 8.16
CA ILE A 440 -17.11 29.41 7.22
C ILE A 440 -18.12 28.30 7.38
N GLY A 441 -19.31 28.62 7.88
CA GLY A 441 -20.44 27.68 8.12
C GLY A 441 -21.61 27.81 7.14
N HIS A 442 -21.43 28.44 5.98
CA HIS A 442 -22.49 28.57 4.99
C HIS A 442 -22.69 27.30 4.21
N SER A 443 -23.93 26.80 4.16
CA SER A 443 -24.29 25.58 3.45
C SER A 443 -25.54 25.78 2.62
N ALA A 444 -25.60 25.16 1.42
CA ALA A 444 -26.76 25.15 0.55
C ALA A 444 -27.24 23.72 0.29
N ILE A 445 -28.55 23.46 0.48
CA ILE A 445 -29.17 22.16 0.18
C ILE A 445 -30.00 22.31 -1.10
N VAL A 446 -29.53 21.70 -2.17
CA VAL A 446 -30.15 21.76 -3.49
C VAL A 446 -30.59 20.36 -3.92
N GLY A 447 -31.78 20.29 -4.51
CA GLY A 447 -32.30 19.03 -5.06
C GLY A 447 -33.78 19.13 -5.49
N PRO A 448 -34.31 18.11 -6.18
CA PRO A 448 -35.70 18.07 -6.63
C PRO A 448 -36.71 18.08 -5.46
N THR A 449 -37.95 18.41 -5.73
CA THR A 449 -39.05 18.35 -4.76
C THR A 449 -39.28 16.88 -4.33
N GLY A 450 -39.60 16.66 -3.06
CA GLY A 450 -39.86 15.31 -2.51
C GLY A 450 -38.63 14.50 -2.08
N TYR A 451 -37.40 14.99 -2.29
CA TYR A 451 -36.15 14.27 -1.97
C TYR A 451 -35.64 14.50 -0.53
N GLY A 452 -36.52 14.87 0.40
CA GLY A 452 -36.19 14.91 1.84
C GLY A 452 -35.35 16.12 2.28
N LYS A 453 -35.21 17.17 1.48
CA LYS A 453 -34.41 18.38 1.84
C LYS A 453 -34.84 18.99 3.17
N SER A 454 -36.15 19.16 3.41
CA SER A 454 -36.66 19.74 4.65
C SER A 454 -36.40 18.85 5.86
N VAL A 455 -36.46 17.52 5.68
CA VAL A 455 -36.13 16.54 6.73
C VAL A 455 -34.65 16.61 7.06
N LEU A 456 -33.77 16.67 6.05
CA LEU A 456 -32.34 16.84 6.24
C LEU A 456 -32.00 18.16 6.94
N LEU A 457 -32.64 19.27 6.53
CA LEU A 457 -32.47 20.57 7.18
C LEU A 457 -32.91 20.50 8.67
N GLY A 458 -34.06 19.87 8.96
CA GLY A 458 -34.52 19.65 10.32
C GLY A 458 -33.55 18.82 11.16
N LEU A 459 -33.00 17.77 10.57
CA LEU A 459 -31.98 16.94 11.23
C LEU A 459 -30.67 17.73 11.49
N ILE A 460 -30.20 18.52 10.51
CA ILE A 460 -29.03 19.38 10.70
C ILE A 460 -29.28 20.39 11.84
N ALA A 461 -30.40 21.10 11.79
CA ALA A 461 -30.74 22.10 12.82
C ALA A 461 -30.86 21.48 14.21
N SER A 462 -31.55 20.34 14.34
CA SER A 462 -31.66 19.63 15.63
C SER A 462 -30.33 19.10 16.12
N SER A 463 -29.50 18.54 15.20
CA SER A 463 -28.17 18.04 15.58
C SER A 463 -27.21 19.17 15.98
N PHE A 464 -27.40 20.38 15.43
CA PHE A 464 -26.57 21.54 15.79
C PHE A 464 -26.82 22.00 17.24
N MET A 465 -28.04 21.79 17.76
CA MET A 465 -28.37 22.12 19.14
C MET A 465 -27.61 21.26 20.18
N LYS A 466 -26.92 20.23 19.77
CA LYS A 466 -26.06 19.45 20.69
C LYS A 466 -24.74 20.16 21.03
N TYR A 467 -24.38 21.19 20.27
CA TYR A 467 -23.21 22.00 20.57
C TYR A 467 -23.59 23.12 21.56
N LYS A 468 -22.69 23.35 22.53
CA LYS A 468 -22.85 24.48 23.46
C LYS A 468 -22.36 25.74 22.75
N ASP A 469 -23.04 26.84 22.99
CA ASP A 469 -22.63 28.19 22.55
C ASP A 469 -21.28 28.59 23.15
#